data_80a825577788f941ef7c3333634d6650
#
_entry.id   80a825577788f941ef7c3333634d6650
#
_cell.length_a   1.000
_cell.length_b   1.000
_cell.length_c   1.000
_cell.angle_alpha   90.00
_cell.angle_beta   90.00
_cell.angle_gamma   90.00
#
_symmetry.space_group_name_H-M   'P 1'
#
loop_
_entity.id
_entity.type
_entity.pdbx_description
1 polymer ?
#
loop_
_entity_poly.entity_id
_entity_poly.type
_entity_poly.pdbx_seq_one_letter_code
_entity_poly.pdbx_strand_id
1 'polypeptide(L)'
;MGPACAGTTLRTAVMTSEIKDCLPPVRTPRKPDVVLPKGSIDTHVHVFEPGYPLSPARGYNPPYSTLADLKHLHATLGIDRVVFTQPSIYGTDNSAILNGMAALNAQTPNRARCVVAITMDVSEDELAALDSSGVRGVRLNTDNKGGMPVEMDEIPELAARIAPFGWHIEFLFPGKDIVELMPVFTALKVPISIGHFAYQPAAAGVSASGFQALLELMRRGNTWLKISGANRVSATDLPPYDDVKPLAHALIEAAPERIMWGTDWPHPNKYVVNPNDGDLVDAFGDWVTDHGMRCKIMVDTPAAFYRFQAP
;
A
#
# COMPACT_ATOMS: atom_id res chain seq x y z
N MET A 1 39.07 -58.34 -8.78
CA MET A 1 37.69 -57.95 -9.15
C MET A 1 37.03 -57.36 -7.91
N GLY A 2 37.01 -56.04 -7.80
CA GLY A 2 36.35 -55.33 -6.70
C GLY A 2 35.03 -54.71 -7.20
N PRO A 3 34.02 -54.62 -6.36
CA PRO A 3 32.72 -54.15 -6.77
C PRO A 3 32.68 -52.58 -6.91
N ALA A 4 32.09 -52.14 -8.00
CA ALA A 4 31.84 -50.72 -8.27
C ALA A 4 30.80 -50.13 -7.30
N CYS A 5 31.15 -49.05 -6.61
CA CYS A 5 30.20 -48.21 -5.87
C CYS A 5 29.34 -47.41 -6.85
N ALA A 6 28.04 -47.71 -6.90
CA ALA A 6 27.06 -46.88 -7.57
C ALA A 6 26.75 -45.65 -6.70
N GLY A 7 27.17 -44.48 -7.14
CA GLY A 7 26.81 -43.21 -6.52
C GLY A 7 25.37 -42.83 -6.82
N THR A 8 24.49 -42.89 -5.82
CA THR A 8 23.13 -42.42 -5.88
C THR A 8 23.13 -40.89 -5.75
N THR A 9 22.97 -40.19 -6.86
CA THR A 9 22.79 -38.73 -6.87
C THR A 9 21.35 -38.45 -6.37
N LEU A 10 21.23 -38.01 -5.13
CA LEU A 10 19.99 -37.45 -4.59
C LEU A 10 19.69 -36.15 -5.33
N ARG A 11 18.80 -36.18 -6.29
CA ARG A 11 18.15 -34.99 -6.83
C ARG A 11 17.26 -34.40 -5.74
N THR A 12 17.69 -33.33 -5.10
CA THR A 12 16.85 -32.50 -4.25
C THR A 12 15.77 -31.91 -5.13
N ALA A 13 14.56 -32.43 -5.06
CA ALA A 13 13.41 -31.84 -5.69
C ALA A 13 13.16 -30.51 -4.97
N VAL A 14 13.47 -29.40 -5.64
CA VAL A 14 12.99 -28.07 -5.21
C VAL A 14 11.48 -28.13 -5.36
N MET A 15 10.78 -28.27 -4.25
CA MET A 15 9.32 -28.10 -4.21
C MET A 15 9.03 -26.62 -4.49
N THR A 16 8.75 -26.29 -5.75
CA THR A 16 8.16 -24.99 -6.10
C THR A 16 6.77 -24.97 -5.50
N SER A 17 6.58 -24.21 -4.42
CA SER A 17 5.24 -23.96 -3.89
C SER A 17 4.40 -23.34 -5.01
N GLU A 18 3.27 -23.96 -5.31
CA GLU A 18 2.32 -23.44 -6.31
C GLU A 18 1.90 -22.04 -5.93
N ILE A 19 1.96 -21.11 -6.90
CA ILE A 19 1.54 -19.72 -6.69
C ILE A 19 0.02 -19.70 -6.69
N LYS A 20 -0.58 -19.32 -5.56
CA LYS A 20 -2.02 -19.35 -5.35
C LYS A 20 -2.75 -18.20 -6.07
N ASP A 21 -3.94 -18.51 -6.58
CA ASP A 21 -4.86 -17.51 -7.10
C ASP A 21 -5.57 -16.78 -5.94
N CYS A 22 -5.59 -15.45 -5.99
CA CYS A 22 -6.34 -14.62 -5.04
C CYS A 22 -7.82 -14.57 -5.41
N LEU A 23 -8.66 -14.23 -4.42
CA LEU A 23 -10.04 -13.90 -4.68
C LEU A 23 -10.17 -12.59 -5.48
N PRO A 24 -11.20 -12.47 -6.35
CA PRO A 24 -11.53 -11.20 -6.97
C PRO A 24 -12.11 -10.21 -5.95
N PRO A 25 -12.01 -8.89 -6.22
CA PRO A 25 -12.74 -7.90 -5.46
C PRO A 25 -14.26 -8.07 -5.65
N VAL A 26 -15.04 -7.49 -4.75
CA VAL A 26 -16.50 -7.41 -4.94
C VAL A 26 -16.77 -6.50 -6.14
N ARG A 27 -17.31 -7.09 -7.23
CA ARG A 27 -17.49 -6.39 -8.52
C ARG A 27 -18.65 -5.38 -8.53
N THR A 28 -19.55 -5.50 -7.57
CA THR A 28 -20.71 -4.61 -7.38
C THR A 28 -20.55 -3.86 -6.07
N PRO A 29 -19.76 -2.76 -6.05
CA PRO A 29 -19.56 -2.00 -4.84
C PRO A 29 -20.90 -1.40 -4.37
N ARG A 30 -21.15 -1.49 -3.07
CA ARG A 30 -22.30 -0.84 -2.43
C ARG A 30 -21.99 0.66 -2.26
N LYS A 31 -22.97 1.50 -2.49
CA LYS A 31 -22.86 2.91 -2.11
C LYS A 31 -22.80 3.00 -0.58
N PRO A 32 -21.79 3.68 0.00
CA PRO A 32 -21.70 3.84 1.44
C PRO A 32 -22.82 4.76 1.97
N ASP A 33 -23.17 4.56 3.24
CA ASP A 33 -24.08 5.46 3.96
C ASP A 33 -23.36 6.76 4.36
N VAL A 34 -22.06 6.66 4.61
CA VAL A 34 -21.18 7.80 4.88
C VAL A 34 -20.84 8.52 3.58
N VAL A 35 -21.11 9.82 3.53
CA VAL A 35 -20.70 10.67 2.41
C VAL A 35 -19.27 11.15 2.64
N LEU A 36 -18.37 10.79 1.72
CA LEU A 36 -17.00 11.25 1.76
C LEU A 36 -16.88 12.74 1.39
N PRO A 37 -15.90 13.47 1.95
CA PRO A 37 -15.63 14.86 1.57
C PRO A 37 -15.32 15.00 0.09
N LYS A 38 -15.77 16.08 -0.54
CA LYS A 38 -15.40 16.40 -1.92
C LYS A 38 -13.88 16.57 -2.03
N GLY A 39 -13.30 16.01 -3.07
CA GLY A 39 -11.86 15.99 -3.27
C GLY A 39 -11.16 14.83 -2.57
N SER A 40 -11.89 13.86 -2.02
CA SER A 40 -11.32 12.66 -1.38
C SER A 40 -10.34 11.93 -2.27
N ILE A 41 -9.26 11.45 -1.65
CA ILE A 41 -8.16 10.75 -2.28
C ILE A 41 -8.09 9.34 -1.71
N ASP A 42 -8.23 8.32 -2.55
CA ASP A 42 -7.86 6.96 -2.22
C ASP A 42 -6.35 6.82 -2.31
N THR A 43 -5.68 6.63 -1.18
CA THR A 43 -4.22 6.67 -1.12
C THR A 43 -3.54 5.32 -1.38
N HIS A 44 -4.33 4.25 -1.64
CA HIS A 44 -3.75 2.93 -1.84
C HIS A 44 -4.64 2.04 -2.71
N VAL A 45 -4.30 1.95 -3.98
CA VAL A 45 -4.94 1.01 -4.91
C VAL A 45 -3.92 0.31 -5.80
N HIS A 46 -4.34 -0.83 -6.34
CA HIS A 46 -3.61 -1.55 -7.38
C HIS A 46 -4.53 -1.77 -8.60
N VAL A 47 -3.94 -1.91 -9.78
CA VAL A 47 -4.63 -2.37 -10.97
C VAL A 47 -3.95 -3.62 -11.52
N PHE A 48 -4.75 -4.57 -11.96
CA PHE A 48 -4.30 -5.82 -12.56
C PHE A 48 -4.93 -5.94 -13.95
N GLU A 49 -4.23 -5.37 -14.90
CA GLU A 49 -4.70 -5.26 -16.30
C GLU A 49 -4.23 -6.45 -17.14
N PRO A 50 -5.04 -6.91 -18.10
CA PRO A 50 -4.57 -7.86 -19.09
C PRO A 50 -3.45 -7.25 -19.94
N GLY A 51 -2.51 -8.08 -20.39
CA GLY A 51 -1.42 -7.67 -21.28
C GLY A 51 -0.15 -7.20 -20.57
N TYR A 52 -0.14 -7.06 -19.25
CA TYR A 52 1.09 -6.78 -18.49
C TYR A 52 1.67 -8.09 -17.92
N PRO A 53 2.96 -8.38 -18.16
CA PRO A 53 3.58 -9.62 -17.70
C PRO A 53 3.70 -9.63 -16.19
N LEU A 54 3.36 -10.76 -15.57
CA LEU A 54 3.56 -10.97 -14.15
C LEU A 54 5.01 -11.38 -13.86
N SER A 55 5.59 -10.83 -12.80
CA SER A 55 6.91 -11.21 -12.34
C SER A 55 6.99 -12.70 -12.00
N PRO A 56 8.03 -13.42 -12.44
CA PRO A 56 8.25 -14.80 -12.03
C PRO A 56 8.51 -14.95 -10.52
N ALA A 57 8.94 -13.88 -9.85
CA ALA A 57 9.20 -13.85 -8.41
C ALA A 57 7.94 -13.57 -7.56
N ARG A 58 6.78 -13.38 -8.17
CA ARG A 58 5.53 -13.05 -7.46
C ARG A 58 5.12 -14.11 -6.45
N GLY A 59 4.46 -13.69 -5.38
CA GLY A 59 3.97 -14.59 -4.33
C GLY A 59 2.52 -15.06 -4.53
N TYR A 60 1.74 -14.43 -5.43
CA TYR A 60 0.32 -14.72 -5.68
C TYR A 60 -0.08 -14.37 -7.12
N ASN A 61 -1.19 -14.94 -7.59
CA ASN A 61 -1.82 -14.59 -8.86
C ASN A 61 -3.09 -13.78 -8.57
N PRO A 62 -3.14 -12.50 -8.96
CA PRO A 62 -4.36 -11.72 -8.81
C PRO A 62 -5.31 -11.98 -9.99
N PRO A 63 -6.63 -11.94 -9.79
CA PRO A 63 -7.57 -11.81 -10.90
C PRO A 63 -7.48 -10.42 -11.52
N TYR A 64 -7.86 -10.29 -12.78
CA TYR A 64 -7.95 -8.98 -13.41
C TYR A 64 -8.85 -8.04 -12.62
N SER A 65 -8.34 -6.84 -12.39
CA SER A 65 -9.00 -5.74 -11.67
C SER A 65 -8.57 -4.45 -12.37
N THR A 66 -9.41 -4.06 -13.33
CA THR A 66 -9.03 -3.09 -14.37
C THR A 66 -9.22 -1.64 -13.92
N LEU A 67 -8.64 -0.71 -14.66
CA LEU A 67 -8.89 0.73 -14.48
C LEU A 67 -10.37 1.08 -14.63
N ALA A 68 -11.10 0.36 -15.49
CA ALA A 68 -12.54 0.54 -15.65
C ALA A 68 -13.30 0.14 -14.37
N ASP A 69 -12.92 -0.99 -13.77
CA ASP A 69 -13.49 -1.43 -12.49
C ASP A 69 -13.20 -0.41 -11.36
N LEU A 70 -11.96 0.11 -11.29
CA LEU A 70 -11.58 1.14 -10.32
C LEU A 70 -12.38 2.44 -10.51
N LYS A 71 -12.58 2.87 -11.75
CA LYS A 71 -13.42 4.06 -12.04
C LYS A 71 -14.86 3.88 -11.58
N HIS A 72 -15.42 2.69 -11.79
CA HIS A 72 -16.76 2.35 -11.32
C HIS A 72 -16.82 2.37 -9.78
N LEU A 73 -15.84 1.76 -9.12
CA LEU A 73 -15.72 1.79 -7.66
C LEU A 73 -15.69 3.22 -7.13
N HIS A 74 -14.75 4.05 -7.61
CA HIS A 74 -14.59 5.42 -7.13
C HIS A 74 -15.84 6.27 -7.36
N ALA A 75 -16.52 6.10 -8.51
CA ALA A 75 -17.79 6.79 -8.77
C ALA A 75 -18.88 6.38 -7.77
N THR A 76 -18.91 5.11 -7.37
CA THR A 76 -19.88 4.60 -6.38
C THR A 76 -19.58 5.12 -4.97
N LEU A 77 -18.29 5.17 -4.59
CA LEU A 77 -17.86 5.60 -3.26
C LEU A 77 -17.80 7.13 -3.08
N GLY A 78 -17.79 7.91 -4.18
CA GLY A 78 -17.61 9.35 -4.14
C GLY A 78 -16.14 9.77 -3.95
N ILE A 79 -15.20 9.02 -4.54
CA ILE A 79 -13.76 9.31 -4.50
C ILE A 79 -13.35 10.03 -5.79
N ASP A 80 -12.65 11.14 -5.64
CA ASP A 80 -12.28 12.01 -6.76
C ASP A 80 -10.87 11.73 -7.29
N ARG A 81 -9.92 11.36 -6.44
CA ARG A 81 -8.49 11.24 -6.75
C ARG A 81 -7.91 9.93 -6.21
N VAL A 82 -6.75 9.53 -6.74
CA VAL A 82 -6.17 8.23 -6.44
C VAL A 82 -4.64 8.25 -6.41
N VAL A 83 -4.06 7.39 -5.57
CA VAL A 83 -2.64 7.05 -5.59
C VAL A 83 -2.50 5.57 -5.89
N PHE A 84 -1.95 5.26 -7.07
CA PHE A 84 -1.58 3.91 -7.42
C PHE A 84 -0.30 3.50 -6.69
N THR A 85 -0.34 2.35 -6.06
CA THR A 85 0.83 1.75 -5.41
C THR A 85 1.27 0.53 -6.20
N GLN A 86 2.57 0.42 -6.52
CA GLN A 86 3.11 -0.72 -7.26
C GLN A 86 2.88 -2.04 -6.50
N PRO A 87 2.17 -3.02 -7.08
CA PRO A 87 2.04 -4.34 -6.46
C PRO A 87 3.28 -5.20 -6.74
N SER A 88 3.65 -6.07 -5.80
CA SER A 88 4.82 -6.95 -5.92
C SER A 88 4.77 -7.93 -7.10
N ILE A 89 3.58 -8.21 -7.61
CA ILE A 89 3.38 -9.15 -8.73
C ILE A 89 3.96 -8.68 -10.06
N TYR A 90 4.20 -7.38 -10.22
CA TYR A 90 4.85 -6.83 -11.41
C TYR A 90 6.34 -6.55 -11.17
N GLY A 91 6.86 -6.75 -9.94
CA GLY A 91 8.23 -6.39 -9.60
C GLY A 91 8.49 -4.91 -9.86
N THR A 92 9.50 -4.61 -10.67
CA THR A 92 9.89 -3.25 -11.05
C THR A 92 9.29 -2.77 -12.39
N ASP A 93 8.44 -3.57 -13.03
CA ASP A 93 7.67 -3.11 -14.20
C ASP A 93 6.46 -2.29 -13.73
N ASN A 94 6.62 -0.97 -13.70
CA ASN A 94 5.62 -0.02 -13.26
C ASN A 94 4.60 0.34 -14.36
N SER A 95 4.68 -0.26 -15.55
CA SER A 95 3.92 0.14 -16.73
C SER A 95 2.40 0.16 -16.50
N ALA A 96 1.86 -0.83 -15.76
CA ALA A 96 0.43 -0.92 -15.51
C ALA A 96 -0.10 0.30 -14.74
N ILE A 97 0.58 0.68 -13.63
CA ILE A 97 0.16 1.82 -12.81
C ILE A 97 0.46 3.16 -13.46
N LEU A 98 1.57 3.28 -14.18
CA LEU A 98 1.93 4.51 -14.89
C LEU A 98 0.95 4.80 -16.04
N ASN A 99 0.56 3.79 -16.80
CA ASN A 99 -0.44 3.91 -17.86
C ASN A 99 -1.83 4.21 -17.28
N GLY A 100 -2.19 3.59 -16.13
CA GLY A 100 -3.42 3.90 -15.40
C GLY A 100 -3.45 5.36 -14.95
N MET A 101 -2.37 5.86 -14.35
CA MET A 101 -2.22 7.26 -13.94
C MET A 101 -2.33 8.21 -15.13
N ALA A 102 -1.61 7.93 -16.23
CA ALA A 102 -1.64 8.75 -17.43
C ALA A 102 -3.04 8.83 -18.04
N ALA A 103 -3.75 7.70 -18.11
CA ALA A 103 -5.12 7.64 -18.64
C ALA A 103 -6.11 8.44 -17.79
N LEU A 104 -5.99 8.42 -16.45
CA LEU A 104 -6.84 9.22 -15.57
C LEU A 104 -6.50 10.72 -15.68
N ASN A 105 -5.23 11.09 -15.69
CA ASN A 105 -4.79 12.47 -15.77
C ASN A 105 -5.08 13.11 -17.13
N ALA A 106 -5.14 12.34 -18.22
CA ALA A 106 -5.58 12.80 -19.52
C ALA A 106 -7.07 13.17 -19.55
N GLN A 107 -7.91 12.46 -18.79
CA GLN A 107 -9.34 12.75 -18.68
C GLN A 107 -9.63 13.89 -17.70
N THR A 108 -8.93 13.90 -16.57
CA THR A 108 -9.07 14.91 -15.51
C THR A 108 -7.69 15.21 -14.96
N PRO A 109 -7.10 16.36 -15.29
CA PRO A 109 -5.78 16.71 -14.78
C PRO A 109 -5.70 16.64 -13.26
N ASN A 110 -4.54 16.22 -12.74
CA ASN A 110 -4.28 16.12 -11.30
C ASN A 110 -5.17 15.09 -10.56
N ARG A 111 -5.69 14.07 -11.25
CA ARG A 111 -6.54 13.04 -10.67
C ARG A 111 -5.75 11.90 -10.02
N ALA A 112 -4.56 11.59 -10.51
CA ALA A 112 -3.80 10.43 -10.07
C ALA A 112 -2.33 10.72 -9.81
N ARG A 113 -1.74 9.96 -8.87
CA ARG A 113 -0.31 9.87 -8.56
C ARG A 113 0.10 8.40 -8.49
N CYS A 114 1.42 8.14 -8.48
CA CYS A 114 1.97 6.80 -8.32
C CYS A 114 3.06 6.72 -7.25
N VAL A 115 3.15 5.55 -6.63
CA VAL A 115 4.28 5.06 -5.86
C VAL A 115 4.83 3.84 -6.59
N VAL A 116 6.06 3.91 -7.08
CA VAL A 116 6.70 2.93 -7.99
C VAL A 116 7.67 2.01 -7.25
N ALA A 117 8.08 0.90 -7.88
CA ALA A 117 9.22 0.09 -7.44
C ALA A 117 10.38 0.33 -8.43
N ILE A 118 11.55 0.67 -7.92
CA ILE A 118 12.77 0.94 -8.71
C ILE A 118 13.95 0.21 -8.11
N THR A 119 14.92 -0.15 -8.94
CA THR A 119 16.20 -0.72 -8.53
C THR A 119 17.26 0.38 -8.39
N MET A 120 18.45 0.04 -7.88
CA MET A 120 19.54 1.01 -7.68
C MET A 120 20.19 1.48 -8.98
N ASP A 121 19.96 0.81 -10.10
CA ASP A 121 20.48 1.19 -11.43
C ASP A 121 19.63 2.23 -12.17
N VAL A 122 18.47 2.66 -11.60
CA VAL A 122 17.65 3.73 -12.17
C VAL A 122 18.49 5.02 -12.35
N SER A 123 18.46 5.63 -13.51
CA SER A 123 19.18 6.88 -13.78
C SER A 123 18.48 8.11 -13.20
N GLU A 124 19.20 9.22 -13.05
CA GLU A 124 18.61 10.50 -12.62
C GLU A 124 17.61 11.03 -13.66
N ASP A 125 17.86 10.82 -14.95
CA ASP A 125 16.95 11.23 -16.02
C ASP A 125 15.63 10.45 -15.94
N GLU A 126 15.69 9.14 -15.63
CA GLU A 126 14.49 8.33 -15.39
C GLU A 126 13.73 8.78 -14.16
N LEU A 127 14.42 9.10 -13.05
CA LEU A 127 13.78 9.66 -11.85
C LEU A 127 13.09 11.00 -12.16
N ALA A 128 13.74 11.89 -12.92
CA ALA A 128 13.16 13.16 -13.35
C ALA A 128 11.93 12.97 -14.25
N ALA A 129 11.97 12.00 -15.18
CA ALA A 129 10.85 11.67 -16.04
C ALA A 129 9.67 11.12 -15.22
N LEU A 130 9.93 10.23 -14.26
CA LEU A 130 8.93 9.69 -13.36
C LEU A 130 8.29 10.79 -12.48
N ASP A 131 9.10 11.70 -11.90
CA ASP A 131 8.57 12.84 -11.12
C ASP A 131 7.66 13.73 -11.96
N SER A 132 8.09 14.05 -13.17
CA SER A 132 7.34 14.89 -14.12
C SER A 132 6.00 14.23 -14.51
N SER A 133 5.95 12.89 -14.58
CA SER A 133 4.72 12.14 -14.87
C SER A 133 3.73 12.12 -13.70
N GLY A 134 4.18 12.35 -12.47
CA GLY A 134 3.31 12.32 -11.27
C GLY A 134 3.66 11.26 -10.23
N VAL A 135 4.81 10.60 -10.35
CA VAL A 135 5.33 9.71 -9.30
C VAL A 135 5.75 10.55 -8.08
N ARG A 136 5.51 10.02 -6.87
CA ARG A 136 5.78 10.73 -5.61
C ARG A 136 6.52 9.91 -4.57
N GLY A 137 6.83 8.67 -4.87
CA GLY A 137 7.56 7.83 -3.93
C GLY A 137 7.92 6.48 -4.49
N VAL A 138 8.69 5.73 -3.71
CA VAL A 138 9.08 4.36 -3.99
C VAL A 138 8.50 3.43 -2.94
N ARG A 139 8.13 2.20 -3.36
CA ARG A 139 7.61 1.16 -2.48
C ARG A 139 8.67 0.12 -2.18
N LEU A 140 8.82 -0.21 -0.90
CA LEU A 140 9.60 -1.32 -0.38
C LEU A 140 8.67 -2.25 0.39
N ASN A 141 8.61 -3.51 -0.01
CA ASN A 141 7.66 -4.48 0.53
C ASN A 141 8.38 -5.77 0.91
N THR A 142 8.69 -5.94 2.19
CA THR A 142 9.34 -7.14 2.73
C THR A 142 8.35 -8.26 3.05
N ASP A 143 7.03 -8.00 3.02
CA ASP A 143 6.00 -8.99 3.33
C ASP A 143 5.72 -9.92 2.14
N ASN A 144 5.76 -9.41 0.92
CA ASN A 144 5.42 -10.17 -0.27
C ASN A 144 6.65 -10.43 -1.14
N LYS A 145 6.79 -11.66 -1.64
CA LYS A 145 7.84 -12.03 -2.59
C LYS A 145 7.83 -11.11 -3.82
N GLY A 146 9.02 -10.70 -4.27
CA GLY A 146 9.17 -9.77 -5.39
C GLY A 146 8.88 -8.31 -5.05
N GLY A 147 8.66 -7.99 -3.77
CA GLY A 147 8.34 -6.64 -3.31
C GLY A 147 9.55 -5.79 -2.92
N MET A 148 10.75 -6.40 -2.80
CA MET A 148 11.99 -5.70 -2.48
C MET A 148 12.88 -5.61 -3.73
N PRO A 149 12.93 -4.44 -4.37
CA PRO A 149 13.79 -4.22 -5.54
C PRO A 149 15.22 -3.83 -5.19
N VAL A 150 15.50 -3.56 -3.93
CA VAL A 150 16.80 -3.15 -3.37
C VAL A 150 17.11 -3.93 -2.11
N GLU A 151 18.39 -4.05 -1.74
CA GLU A 151 18.78 -4.67 -0.48
C GLU A 151 18.55 -3.71 0.71
N MET A 152 18.45 -4.25 1.92
CA MET A 152 18.15 -3.44 3.11
C MET A 152 19.21 -2.39 3.42
N ASP A 153 20.46 -2.68 3.15
CA ASP A 153 21.61 -1.77 3.34
C ASP A 153 21.72 -0.70 2.25
N GLU A 154 21.03 -0.88 1.12
CA GLU A 154 20.93 0.13 0.05
C GLU A 154 19.86 1.19 0.31
N ILE A 155 18.95 0.98 1.27
CA ILE A 155 17.83 1.92 1.55
C ILE A 155 18.33 3.35 1.85
N PRO A 156 19.39 3.60 2.63
CA PRO A 156 19.89 4.95 2.84
C PRO A 156 20.38 5.65 1.56
N GLU A 157 21.01 4.91 0.64
CA GLU A 157 21.44 5.44 -0.66
C GLU A 157 20.22 5.72 -1.56
N LEU A 158 19.26 4.80 -1.63
CA LEU A 158 17.99 5.01 -2.33
C LEU A 158 17.30 6.29 -1.82
N ALA A 159 17.22 6.46 -0.49
CA ALA A 159 16.65 7.66 0.12
C ALA A 159 17.38 8.93 -0.31
N ALA A 160 18.72 8.91 -0.37
CA ALA A 160 19.51 10.06 -0.84
C ALA A 160 19.23 10.40 -2.31
N ARG A 161 19.06 9.39 -3.17
CA ARG A 161 18.78 9.58 -4.60
C ARG A 161 17.39 10.16 -4.87
N ILE A 162 16.37 9.79 -4.08
CA ILE A 162 14.99 10.28 -4.28
C ILE A 162 14.70 11.60 -3.53
N ALA A 163 15.55 11.98 -2.58
CA ALA A 163 15.38 13.20 -1.78
C ALA A 163 15.28 14.49 -2.61
N PRO A 164 16.10 14.71 -3.69
CA PRO A 164 16.00 15.91 -4.53
C PRO A 164 14.63 16.09 -5.20
N PHE A 165 13.91 14.98 -5.43
CA PHE A 165 12.56 14.97 -6.00
C PHE A 165 11.46 15.18 -4.95
N GLY A 166 11.82 15.22 -3.65
CA GLY A 166 10.87 15.30 -2.55
C GLY A 166 9.96 14.07 -2.45
N TRP A 167 10.46 12.91 -2.88
CA TRP A 167 9.73 11.66 -2.79
C TRP A 167 9.84 11.06 -1.39
N HIS A 168 8.92 10.15 -1.09
CA HIS A 168 8.90 9.34 0.12
C HIS A 168 9.21 7.87 -0.17
N ILE A 169 9.50 7.12 0.90
CA ILE A 169 9.55 5.65 0.83
C ILE A 169 8.28 5.11 1.48
N GLU A 170 7.53 4.28 0.74
CA GLU A 170 6.38 3.56 1.26
C GLU A 170 6.79 2.15 1.66
N PHE A 171 6.65 1.83 2.95
CA PHE A 171 6.97 0.52 3.50
C PHE A 171 5.74 -0.34 3.69
N LEU A 172 5.89 -1.62 3.34
CA LEU A 172 5.03 -2.72 3.76
C LEU A 172 5.91 -3.83 4.33
N PHE A 173 5.61 -4.28 5.54
CA PHE A 173 6.40 -5.27 6.26
C PHE A 173 5.51 -6.06 7.22
N PRO A 174 5.90 -7.30 7.63
CA PRO A 174 5.21 -8.03 8.68
C PRO A 174 5.17 -7.23 9.98
N GLY A 175 4.00 -7.05 10.59
CA GLY A 175 3.83 -6.17 11.74
C GLY A 175 4.71 -6.49 12.96
N LYS A 176 5.14 -7.74 13.10
CA LYS A 176 6.09 -8.19 14.13
C LYS A 176 7.49 -7.57 13.99
N ASP A 177 7.87 -7.15 12.78
CA ASP A 177 9.22 -6.68 12.48
C ASP A 177 9.40 -5.18 12.79
N ILE A 178 8.35 -4.47 13.19
CA ILE A 178 8.39 -3.01 13.38
C ILE A 178 9.47 -2.57 14.38
N VAL A 179 9.66 -3.31 15.47
CA VAL A 179 10.66 -2.98 16.50
C VAL A 179 12.07 -3.11 15.93
N GLU A 180 12.32 -4.14 15.14
CA GLU A 180 13.60 -4.38 14.47
C GLU A 180 13.89 -3.32 13.39
N LEU A 181 12.85 -2.85 12.70
CA LEU A 181 12.96 -1.84 11.64
C LEU A 181 13.04 -0.39 12.18
N MET A 182 12.79 -0.14 13.46
CA MET A 182 12.84 1.22 14.04
C MET A 182 14.16 1.96 13.75
N PRO A 183 15.36 1.34 13.85
CA PRO A 183 16.62 2.01 13.49
C PRO A 183 16.66 2.47 12.04
N VAL A 184 16.14 1.68 11.11
CA VAL A 184 16.06 2.04 9.69
C VAL A 184 15.14 3.25 9.51
N PHE A 185 13.90 3.18 10.02
CA PHE A 185 12.92 4.26 9.88
C PHE A 185 13.40 5.58 10.47
N THR A 186 14.03 5.53 11.65
CA THR A 186 14.48 6.74 12.35
C THR A 186 15.73 7.38 11.75
N ALA A 187 16.53 6.62 10.98
CA ALA A 187 17.71 7.13 10.29
C ALA A 187 17.37 7.86 8.98
N LEU A 188 16.22 7.53 8.35
CA LEU A 188 15.83 8.11 7.06
C LEU A 188 15.53 9.59 7.17
N LYS A 189 16.02 10.36 6.19
CA LYS A 189 15.79 11.82 6.08
C LYS A 189 14.64 12.18 5.15
N VAL A 190 14.24 11.26 4.26
CA VAL A 190 13.04 11.41 3.43
C VAL A 190 11.80 11.03 4.24
N PRO A 191 10.61 11.57 3.91
CA PRO A 191 9.37 11.11 4.53
C PRO A 191 9.16 9.62 4.28
N ILE A 192 8.55 8.93 5.24
CA ILE A 192 8.12 7.55 5.07
C ILE A 192 6.61 7.43 5.18
N SER A 193 6.04 6.49 4.43
CA SER A 193 4.64 6.11 4.52
C SER A 193 4.55 4.63 4.88
N ILE A 194 3.62 4.25 5.75
CA ILE A 194 3.40 2.87 6.15
C ILE A 194 1.94 2.52 5.87
N GLY A 195 1.72 1.39 5.20
CA GLY A 195 0.38 0.91 4.87
C GLY A 195 -0.28 0.12 6.01
N HIS A 196 -1.63 0.06 5.98
CA HIS A 196 -2.44 -0.95 6.65
C HIS A 196 -2.16 -1.10 8.15
N PHE A 197 -2.21 0.00 8.92
CA PHE A 197 -1.94 -0.02 10.37
C PHE A 197 -0.57 -0.64 10.72
N ALA A 198 0.40 -0.62 9.79
CA ALA A 198 1.68 -1.33 9.92
C ALA A 198 1.50 -2.83 10.25
N TYR A 199 0.41 -3.46 9.79
CA TYR A 199 0.03 -4.83 10.10
C TYR A 199 0.01 -5.17 11.61
N GLN A 200 -0.32 -4.20 12.47
CA GLN A 200 -0.47 -4.45 13.90
C GLN A 200 -1.81 -5.13 14.18
N PRO A 201 -1.82 -6.37 14.72
CA PRO A 201 -3.06 -7.10 14.94
C PRO A 201 -3.97 -6.39 15.96
N ALA A 202 -5.22 -6.14 15.61
CA ALA A 202 -6.18 -5.48 16.50
C ALA A 202 -6.37 -6.26 17.82
N ALA A 203 -6.35 -7.59 17.74
CA ALA A 203 -6.46 -8.46 18.92
C ALA A 203 -5.32 -8.29 19.95
N ALA A 204 -4.16 -7.78 19.55
CA ALA A 204 -3.06 -7.47 20.47
C ALA A 204 -3.31 -6.19 21.28
N GLY A 205 -4.19 -5.32 20.78
CA GLY A 205 -4.58 -4.07 21.44
C GLY A 205 -3.52 -2.97 21.37
N VAL A 206 -3.93 -1.78 21.82
CA VAL A 206 -3.09 -0.57 21.77
C VAL A 206 -1.85 -0.65 22.68
N SER A 207 -1.87 -1.48 23.71
CA SER A 207 -0.73 -1.65 24.64
C SER A 207 0.36 -2.59 24.15
N ALA A 208 0.14 -3.29 23.02
CA ALA A 208 1.12 -4.19 22.45
C ALA A 208 2.41 -3.45 22.09
N SER A 209 3.57 -4.06 22.32
CA SER A 209 4.88 -3.44 22.10
C SER A 209 5.08 -2.96 20.66
N GLY A 210 4.62 -3.73 19.66
CA GLY A 210 4.68 -3.32 18.25
C GLY A 210 3.82 -2.09 17.97
N PHE A 211 2.62 -2.02 18.54
CA PHE A 211 1.75 -0.84 18.37
C PHE A 211 2.31 0.39 19.11
N GLN A 212 2.91 0.21 20.28
CA GLN A 212 3.60 1.30 20.99
C GLN A 212 4.81 1.83 20.21
N ALA A 213 5.58 0.94 19.56
CA ALA A 213 6.66 1.35 18.67
C ALA A 213 6.13 2.15 17.47
N LEU A 214 4.99 1.75 16.89
CA LEU A 214 4.33 2.52 15.84
C LEU A 214 3.91 3.90 16.32
N LEU A 215 3.28 4.02 17.49
CA LEU A 215 2.89 5.31 18.06
C LEU A 215 4.11 6.21 18.33
N GLU A 216 5.21 5.65 18.80
CA GLU A 216 6.48 6.37 18.97
C GLU A 216 6.98 6.90 17.62
N LEU A 217 7.01 6.04 16.59
CA LEU A 217 7.43 6.42 15.25
C LEU A 217 6.55 7.55 14.69
N MET A 218 5.24 7.48 14.87
CA MET A 218 4.31 8.52 14.44
C MET A 218 4.57 9.86 15.14
N ARG A 219 4.86 9.86 16.44
CA ARG A 219 5.16 11.09 17.20
C ARG A 219 6.45 11.77 16.75
N ARG A 220 7.41 11.04 16.17
CA ARG A 220 8.68 11.61 15.67
C ARG A 220 8.52 12.57 14.49
N GLY A 221 7.42 12.51 13.74
CA GLY A 221 7.04 13.54 12.79
C GLY A 221 7.44 13.33 11.33
N ASN A 222 8.18 12.25 10.99
CA ASN A 222 8.62 11.95 9.61
C ASN A 222 7.90 10.73 9.03
N THR A 223 6.79 10.30 9.64
CA THR A 223 6.05 9.11 9.23
C THR A 223 4.58 9.44 9.00
N TRP A 224 4.06 9.04 7.86
CA TRP A 224 2.65 9.02 7.50
C TRP A 224 2.11 7.60 7.55
N LEU A 225 0.89 7.43 7.98
CA LEU A 225 0.28 6.11 8.11
C LEU A 225 -1.06 6.05 7.37
N LYS A 226 -1.27 4.95 6.67
CA LYS A 226 -2.56 4.64 6.05
C LYS A 226 -3.36 3.73 6.97
N ILE A 227 -4.47 4.24 7.51
CA ILE A 227 -5.46 3.44 8.25
C ILE A 227 -6.40 2.71 7.27
N SER A 228 -5.81 2.04 6.30
CA SER A 228 -6.43 1.20 5.26
C SER A 228 -6.26 -0.28 5.61
N GLY A 229 -6.94 -1.17 4.90
CA GLY A 229 -6.76 -2.60 5.06
C GLY A 229 -7.14 -3.12 6.45
N ALA A 230 -8.25 -2.64 7.02
CA ALA A 230 -8.74 -3.12 8.32
C ALA A 230 -8.94 -4.64 8.35
N ASN A 231 -9.39 -5.21 7.24
CA ASN A 231 -9.51 -6.66 7.02
C ASN A 231 -8.18 -7.45 7.09
N ARG A 232 -7.05 -6.76 7.18
CA ARG A 232 -5.71 -7.37 7.32
C ARG A 232 -5.25 -7.45 8.76
N VAL A 233 -5.84 -6.63 9.63
CA VAL A 233 -5.42 -6.50 11.05
C VAL A 233 -6.52 -6.87 12.04
N SER A 234 -7.78 -6.85 11.62
CA SER A 234 -8.93 -7.29 12.43
C SER A 234 -8.92 -8.80 12.67
N ALA A 235 -9.54 -9.21 13.76
CA ALA A 235 -9.87 -10.60 14.05
C ALA A 235 -11.05 -11.11 13.20
N THR A 236 -11.80 -10.21 12.52
CA THR A 236 -12.93 -10.54 11.65
C THR A 236 -12.56 -10.32 10.19
N ASP A 237 -13.06 -11.19 9.30
CA ASP A 237 -12.80 -11.06 7.86
C ASP A 237 -13.62 -9.92 7.21
N LEU A 238 -14.75 -9.55 7.80
CA LEU A 238 -15.71 -8.57 7.26
C LEU A 238 -16.04 -7.47 8.28
N PRO A 239 -16.42 -6.26 7.82
CA PRO A 239 -16.83 -5.15 8.68
C PRO A 239 -17.96 -5.55 9.65
N PRO A 240 -18.12 -4.81 10.77
CA PRO A 240 -17.72 -3.40 10.96
C PRO A 240 -16.32 -3.14 11.50
N TYR A 241 -15.49 -4.14 11.84
CA TYR A 241 -14.13 -4.00 12.37
C TYR A 241 -14.03 -3.13 13.65
N ASP A 242 -14.93 -3.39 14.60
CA ASP A 242 -14.98 -2.65 15.87
C ASP A 242 -13.70 -2.80 16.70
N ASP A 243 -13.00 -3.93 16.53
CA ASP A 243 -11.71 -4.21 17.16
C ASP A 243 -10.57 -3.33 16.63
N VAL A 244 -10.67 -2.80 15.41
CA VAL A 244 -9.68 -1.89 14.80
C VAL A 244 -9.88 -0.44 15.24
N LYS A 245 -11.10 -0.05 15.62
CA LYS A 245 -11.44 1.32 16.01
C LYS A 245 -10.53 1.91 17.11
N PRO A 246 -10.18 1.19 18.20
CA PRO A 246 -9.24 1.73 19.21
C PRO A 246 -7.84 2.03 18.64
N LEU A 247 -7.36 1.22 17.67
CA LEU A 247 -6.08 1.45 17.01
C LEU A 247 -6.15 2.72 16.15
N ALA A 248 -7.21 2.89 15.39
CA ALA A 248 -7.43 4.08 14.56
C ALA A 248 -7.45 5.36 15.41
N HIS A 249 -8.18 5.35 16.53
CA HIS A 249 -8.27 6.49 17.45
C HIS A 249 -6.90 6.85 18.04
N ALA A 250 -6.14 5.87 18.54
CA ALA A 250 -4.82 6.12 19.12
C ALA A 250 -3.82 6.69 18.10
N LEU A 251 -3.90 6.25 16.84
CA LEU A 251 -3.05 6.74 15.75
C LEU A 251 -3.43 8.17 15.34
N ILE A 252 -4.73 8.47 15.23
CA ILE A 252 -5.24 9.81 14.93
C ILE A 252 -4.85 10.79 16.05
N GLU A 253 -4.98 10.38 17.31
CA GLU A 253 -4.57 11.20 18.46
C GLU A 253 -3.05 11.47 18.45
N ALA A 254 -2.25 10.44 18.14
CA ALA A 254 -0.79 10.57 18.14
C ALA A 254 -0.25 11.48 17.02
N ALA A 255 -0.92 11.51 15.85
CA ALA A 255 -0.43 12.24 14.68
C ALA A 255 -1.54 12.63 13.71
N PRO A 256 -2.49 13.51 14.09
CA PRO A 256 -3.69 13.82 13.29
C PRO A 256 -3.37 14.40 11.90
N GLU A 257 -2.19 15.02 11.74
CA GLU A 257 -1.73 15.61 10.48
C GLU A 257 -1.02 14.60 9.55
N ARG A 258 -0.88 13.35 9.96
CA ARG A 258 -0.12 12.34 9.21
C ARG A 258 -0.86 11.02 9.02
N ILE A 259 -2.17 11.04 9.21
CA ILE A 259 -3.04 9.91 8.92
C ILE A 259 -3.67 10.08 7.54
N MET A 260 -3.69 9.01 6.76
CA MET A 260 -4.36 8.91 5.48
C MET A 260 -5.23 7.64 5.45
N TRP A 261 -6.13 7.56 4.48
CA TRP A 261 -6.97 6.39 4.27
C TRP A 261 -6.94 5.96 2.79
N GLY A 262 -7.21 4.70 2.52
CA GLY A 262 -7.35 4.15 1.19
C GLY A 262 -8.12 2.83 1.23
N THR A 263 -8.70 2.43 0.11
CA THR A 263 -9.47 1.19 -0.01
C THR A 263 -8.62 -0.06 0.12
N ASP A 264 -7.38 -0.02 -0.35
CA ASP A 264 -6.55 -1.22 -0.61
C ASP A 264 -7.15 -2.11 -1.74
N TRP A 265 -8.03 -1.51 -2.58
CA TRP A 265 -8.62 -2.23 -3.71
C TRP A 265 -7.52 -2.70 -4.68
N PRO A 266 -7.61 -3.91 -5.21
CA PRO A 266 -8.67 -4.91 -5.13
C PRO A 266 -8.45 -5.99 -4.04
N HIS A 267 -7.83 -5.64 -2.92
CA HIS A 267 -7.56 -6.51 -1.78
C HIS A 267 -6.72 -7.74 -2.13
N PRO A 268 -5.54 -7.57 -2.76
CA PRO A 268 -4.73 -8.70 -3.19
C PRO A 268 -4.25 -9.55 -2.02
N ASN A 269 -3.83 -10.78 -2.34
CA ASN A 269 -3.34 -11.74 -1.34
C ASN A 269 -4.40 -12.15 -0.27
N LYS A 270 -5.70 -12.14 -0.63
CA LYS A 270 -6.81 -12.66 0.17
C LYS A 270 -7.39 -13.91 -0.49
N TYR A 271 -7.77 -14.89 0.34
CA TYR A 271 -8.12 -16.24 -0.10
C TYR A 271 -9.43 -16.79 0.51
N VAL A 272 -10.06 -16.05 1.43
CA VAL A 272 -11.29 -16.49 2.12
C VAL A 272 -12.48 -15.63 1.70
N VAL A 273 -12.40 -14.32 1.88
CA VAL A 273 -13.44 -13.36 1.50
C VAL A 273 -12.83 -11.97 1.32
N ASN A 274 -13.37 -11.20 0.39
CA ASN A 274 -13.06 -9.78 0.26
C ASN A 274 -14.24 -8.94 0.75
N PRO A 275 -13.98 -7.84 1.47
CA PRO A 275 -15.03 -6.92 1.90
C PRO A 275 -15.65 -6.19 0.70
N ASN A 276 -16.86 -5.66 0.87
CA ASN A 276 -17.38 -4.64 -0.01
C ASN A 276 -16.78 -3.28 0.36
N ASP A 277 -16.27 -2.54 -0.61
CA ASP A 277 -15.57 -1.28 -0.34
C ASP A 277 -16.50 -0.20 0.23
N GLY A 278 -17.81 -0.25 -0.07
CA GLY A 278 -18.79 0.61 0.59
C GLY A 278 -18.85 0.39 2.10
N ASP A 279 -18.74 -0.86 2.54
CA ASP A 279 -18.70 -1.20 3.96
C ASP A 279 -17.40 -0.75 4.63
N LEU A 280 -16.28 -0.72 3.88
CA LEU A 280 -15.01 -0.16 4.37
C LEU A 280 -15.09 1.36 4.60
N VAL A 281 -15.78 2.07 3.70
CA VAL A 281 -16.03 3.51 3.88
C VAL A 281 -16.91 3.77 5.10
N ASP A 282 -17.96 2.96 5.31
CA ASP A 282 -18.82 3.11 6.47
C ASP A 282 -18.07 2.79 7.78
N ALA A 283 -17.27 1.74 7.81
CA ALA A 283 -16.40 1.44 8.97
C ALA A 283 -15.42 2.60 9.27
N PHE A 284 -14.81 3.18 8.24
CA PHE A 284 -13.98 4.38 8.41
C PHE A 284 -14.81 5.56 8.98
N GLY A 285 -16.02 5.78 8.49
CA GLY A 285 -16.93 6.80 8.98
C GLY A 285 -17.31 6.64 10.44
N ASP A 286 -17.45 5.39 10.91
CA ASP A 286 -17.71 5.05 12.31
C ASP A 286 -16.51 5.30 13.22
N TRP A 287 -15.28 5.16 12.69
CA TRP A 287 -14.06 5.48 13.44
C TRP A 287 -13.82 6.99 13.49
N VAL A 288 -14.19 7.73 12.43
CA VAL A 288 -13.93 9.15 12.27
C VAL A 288 -15.25 9.88 12.06
N THR A 289 -15.98 10.12 13.15
CA THR A 289 -17.30 10.76 13.11
C THR A 289 -17.22 12.27 12.86
N ASP A 290 -16.11 12.92 13.22
CA ASP A 290 -15.89 14.35 12.97
C ASP A 290 -15.62 14.63 11.50
N HIS A 291 -16.43 15.52 10.89
CA HIS A 291 -16.32 15.86 9.48
C HIS A 291 -14.98 16.56 9.15
N GLY A 292 -14.49 17.42 10.02
CA GLY A 292 -13.20 18.12 9.82
C GLY A 292 -12.04 17.13 9.80
N MET A 293 -12.07 16.13 10.70
CA MET A 293 -11.05 15.07 10.70
C MET A 293 -11.17 14.18 9.44
N ARG A 294 -12.38 13.89 8.96
CA ARG A 294 -12.55 13.19 7.66
C ARG A 294 -11.96 13.99 6.51
N CYS A 295 -12.21 15.31 6.44
CA CYS A 295 -11.58 16.18 5.44
C CYS A 295 -10.05 16.12 5.54
N LYS A 296 -9.50 16.21 6.73
CA LYS A 296 -8.07 16.13 6.96
C LYS A 296 -7.48 14.81 6.45
N ILE A 297 -8.04 13.66 6.83
CA ILE A 297 -7.54 12.32 6.48
C ILE A 297 -7.72 12.00 5.00
N MET A 298 -8.85 12.39 4.41
CA MET A 298 -9.21 12.02 3.05
C MET A 298 -8.77 13.02 2.00
N VAL A 299 -8.54 14.28 2.38
CA VAL A 299 -8.29 15.38 1.43
C VAL A 299 -6.98 16.09 1.74
N ASP A 300 -6.87 16.76 2.89
CA ASP A 300 -5.79 17.73 3.14
C ASP A 300 -4.43 17.05 3.28
N THR A 301 -4.35 16.06 4.17
CA THR A 301 -3.11 15.31 4.43
C THR A 301 -2.60 14.60 3.18
N PRO A 302 -3.41 13.79 2.46
CA PRO A 302 -2.92 13.14 1.25
C PRO A 302 -2.66 14.12 0.10
N ALA A 303 -3.40 15.23 -0.02
CA ALA A 303 -3.15 16.23 -1.03
C ALA A 303 -1.77 16.89 -0.85
N ALA A 304 -1.44 17.25 0.39
CA ALA A 304 -0.13 17.80 0.72
C ALA A 304 0.99 16.75 0.51
N PHE A 305 0.81 15.54 1.04
CA PHE A 305 1.82 14.49 0.99
C PHE A 305 2.16 14.04 -0.43
N TYR A 306 1.17 13.82 -1.28
CA TYR A 306 1.35 13.40 -2.67
C TYR A 306 1.42 14.58 -3.66
N ARG A 307 1.46 15.81 -3.16
CA ARG A 307 1.54 17.04 -3.96
C ARG A 307 0.45 17.13 -5.04
N PHE A 308 -0.79 16.83 -4.65
CA PHE A 308 -1.94 17.18 -5.47
C PHE A 308 -2.16 18.69 -5.39
N GLN A 309 -2.48 19.31 -6.52
CA GLN A 309 -2.90 20.71 -6.52
C GLN A 309 -4.25 20.84 -5.81
N ALA A 310 -4.50 21.99 -5.22
CA ALA A 310 -5.82 22.31 -4.69
C ALA A 310 -6.89 22.13 -5.79
N PRO A 311 -8.10 21.65 -5.44
CA PRO A 311 -9.18 21.45 -6.38
C PRO A 311 -9.67 22.75 -7.01
#